data_083d4f7522ce786b0f46ce50f9c53786
#
_entry.id   083d4f7522ce786b0f46ce50f9c53786
#
_cell.length_a   1.000
_cell.length_b   1.000
_cell.length_c   1.000
_cell.angle_alpha   90.00
_cell.angle_beta   90.00
_cell.angle_gamma   90.00
#
_symmetry.space_group_name_H-M   'P 1'
#
loop_
_entity.id
_entity.type
_entity.pdbx_description
1 polymer ?
#
loop_
_entity_poly.entity_id
_entity_poly.type
_entity_poly.pdbx_seq_one_letter_code
_entity_poly.pdbx_strand_id
1 'polypeptide(L)'
;LRAAARAMIHLEPLYAQNYRGQSSLVEDAGGAWLRFYSISPYNAYNRFVVDSVLAGWISHLGALARQPLKAERVEIEYPAPPWAERYEAFFGCPVEFGAPTNQLRLSQASLALANAEHCPSTWSQMLELCNRELEQLTRT
;
A
#
# COMPACT_ATOMS: atom_id res chain seq x y z
N LEU A 1 9.74 -6.77 -6.08
CA LEU A 1 8.49 -6.08 -5.70
C LEU A 1 8.64 -4.58 -5.43
N ARG A 2 9.88 -4.12 -5.22
CA ARG A 2 10.11 -2.68 -4.94
C ARG A 2 9.54 -1.80 -6.05
N ALA A 3 9.84 -2.12 -7.32
CA ALA A 3 9.32 -1.35 -8.45
C ALA A 3 7.79 -1.38 -8.51
N ALA A 4 7.19 -2.53 -8.22
CA ALA A 4 5.73 -2.66 -8.19
C ALA A 4 5.13 -1.79 -7.08
N ALA A 5 5.71 -1.79 -5.88
CA ALA A 5 5.25 -0.97 -4.78
C ALA A 5 5.35 0.53 -5.11
N ARG A 6 6.48 0.95 -5.71
CA ARG A 6 6.66 2.34 -6.15
C ARG A 6 5.62 2.74 -7.18
N ALA A 7 5.35 1.86 -8.15
CA ALA A 7 4.37 2.14 -9.20
C ALA A 7 2.94 2.22 -8.63
N MET A 8 2.57 1.32 -7.73
CA MET A 8 1.25 1.35 -7.08
C MET A 8 0.98 2.69 -6.43
N ILE A 9 1.95 3.20 -5.67
CA ILE A 9 1.81 4.47 -4.94
C ILE A 9 1.84 5.65 -5.93
N HIS A 10 2.80 5.66 -6.84
CA HIS A 10 2.97 6.76 -7.81
C HIS A 10 1.76 6.91 -8.73
N LEU A 11 1.17 5.80 -9.17
CA LEU A 11 0.07 5.80 -10.13
C LEU A 11 -1.31 5.76 -9.47
N GLU A 12 -1.38 5.85 -8.15
CA GLU A 12 -2.66 5.83 -7.42
C GLU A 12 -3.71 6.79 -7.99
N PRO A 13 -3.39 8.04 -8.39
CA PRO A 13 -4.41 8.93 -8.95
C PRO A 13 -5.12 8.41 -10.19
N LEU A 14 -4.55 7.44 -10.91
CA LEU A 14 -5.17 6.88 -12.11
C LEU A 14 -6.27 5.85 -11.79
N TYR A 15 -6.15 5.11 -10.69
CA TYR A 15 -7.10 4.03 -10.38
C TYR A 15 -7.89 4.29 -9.10
N ALA A 16 -7.46 5.19 -8.27
CA ALA A 16 -8.13 5.54 -7.02
C ALA A 16 -8.32 7.05 -6.95
N GLN A 17 -9.33 7.56 -7.66
CA GLN A 17 -9.69 8.98 -7.59
C GLN A 17 -10.42 9.25 -6.27
N ASN A 18 -9.72 9.01 -5.18
CA ASN A 18 -10.27 9.11 -3.85
C ASN A 18 -9.72 10.36 -3.16
N TYR A 19 -10.57 11.38 -3.06
CA TYR A 19 -10.21 12.63 -2.40
C TYR A 19 -10.13 12.51 -0.87
N ARG A 20 -10.41 11.32 -0.33
CA ARG A 20 -10.44 11.09 1.12
C ARG A 20 -9.11 10.63 1.68
N GLY A 21 -8.13 10.39 0.84
CA GLY A 21 -6.84 9.95 1.31
C GLY A 21 -5.75 10.07 0.26
N GLN A 22 -4.52 9.91 0.70
CA GLN A 22 -3.34 10.00 -0.14
C GLN A 22 -2.30 9.00 0.35
N SER A 23 -1.69 8.27 -0.59
CA SER A 23 -0.65 7.29 -0.28
C SER A 23 0.74 7.85 -0.51
N SER A 24 1.70 7.37 0.25
CA SER A 24 3.12 7.72 0.08
C SER A 24 4.00 6.52 0.40
N LEU A 25 5.21 6.53 -0.14
CA LEU A 25 6.20 5.49 0.07
C LEU A 25 7.48 6.13 0.61
N VAL A 26 7.97 5.60 1.73
CA VAL A 26 9.21 6.07 2.35
C VAL A 26 10.16 4.89 2.50
N GLU A 27 11.23 4.89 1.74
CA GLU A 27 12.22 3.81 1.76
C GLU A 27 13.41 4.17 2.65
N ASP A 28 13.95 3.16 3.31
CA ASP A 28 15.18 3.27 4.11
C ASP A 28 16.01 2.00 3.96
N ALA A 29 17.12 1.91 4.71
CA ALA A 29 18.04 0.76 4.61
C ALA A 29 17.39 -0.57 5.04
N GLY A 30 16.40 -0.52 5.94
CA GLY A 30 15.74 -1.73 6.46
C GLY A 30 14.50 -2.15 5.70
N GLY A 31 14.00 -1.32 4.78
CA GLY A 31 12.79 -1.64 4.04
C GLY A 31 12.03 -0.40 3.59
N ALA A 32 10.72 -0.46 3.63
CA ALA A 32 9.87 0.66 3.22
C ALA A 32 8.62 0.74 4.06
N TRP A 33 8.18 1.96 4.31
CA TRP A 33 6.86 2.26 4.85
C TRP A 33 5.93 2.65 3.71
N LEU A 34 4.79 1.96 3.61
CA LEU A 34 3.69 2.36 2.74
C LEU A 34 2.66 3.03 3.65
N ARG A 35 2.43 4.31 3.42
CA ARG A 35 1.59 5.14 4.28
C ARG A 35 0.33 5.57 3.55
N PHE A 36 -0.79 5.59 4.28
CA PHE A 36 -2.04 6.12 3.78
C PHE A 36 -2.54 7.22 4.73
N TYR A 37 -2.58 8.43 4.23
CA TYR A 37 -3.10 9.57 4.98
C TYR A 37 -4.57 9.75 4.68
N SER A 38 -5.42 9.60 5.70
CA SER A 38 -6.87 9.82 5.59
C SER A 38 -7.17 11.26 6.03
N ILE A 39 -7.88 11.99 5.19
CA ILE A 39 -8.21 13.39 5.44
C ILE A 39 -9.59 13.59 6.08
N SER A 40 -10.33 12.52 6.28
CA SER A 40 -11.69 12.58 6.84
C SER A 40 -11.72 12.04 8.26
N PRO A 41 -12.65 12.53 9.12
CA PRO A 41 -12.84 11.95 10.47
C PRO A 41 -13.16 10.46 10.38
N TYR A 42 -12.73 9.69 11.38
CA TYR A 42 -12.94 8.25 11.36
C TYR A 42 -14.37 7.88 11.72
N ASN A 43 -15.07 7.32 10.78
CA ASN A 43 -16.36 6.67 10.92
C ASN A 43 -16.23 5.25 10.33
N ALA A 44 -17.30 4.48 10.31
CA ALA A 44 -17.26 3.12 9.78
C ALA A 44 -16.75 3.05 8.34
N TYR A 45 -17.13 4.01 7.50
CA TYR A 45 -16.70 4.06 6.10
C TYR A 45 -15.20 4.35 5.98
N ASN A 46 -14.68 5.32 6.73
CA ASN A 46 -13.27 5.67 6.64
C ASN A 46 -12.38 4.56 7.19
N ARG A 47 -12.82 3.85 8.23
CA ARG A 47 -12.12 2.67 8.73
C ARG A 47 -12.05 1.58 7.67
N PHE A 48 -13.15 1.37 6.96
CA PHE A 48 -13.20 0.42 5.85
C PHE A 48 -12.20 0.81 4.75
N VAL A 49 -12.10 2.10 4.42
CA VAL A 49 -11.16 2.59 3.40
C VAL A 49 -9.71 2.30 3.83
N VAL A 50 -9.34 2.61 5.06
CA VAL A 50 -7.99 2.31 5.58
C VAL A 50 -7.70 0.82 5.49
N ASP A 51 -8.61 -0.01 5.99
CA ASP A 51 -8.45 -1.47 5.95
C ASP A 51 -8.26 -1.97 4.53
N SER A 52 -9.07 -1.47 3.60
CA SER A 52 -9.02 -1.87 2.19
C SER A 52 -7.70 -1.46 1.53
N VAL A 53 -7.19 -0.29 1.84
CA VAL A 53 -5.92 0.19 1.27
C VAL A 53 -4.75 -0.66 1.78
N LEU A 54 -4.64 -0.83 3.10
CA LEU A 54 -3.53 -1.60 3.67
C LEU A 54 -3.60 -3.07 3.28
N ALA A 55 -4.77 -3.68 3.36
CA ALA A 55 -4.95 -5.08 2.97
C ALA A 55 -4.72 -5.27 1.46
N GLY A 56 -5.16 -4.30 0.66
CA GLY A 56 -4.96 -4.31 -0.78
C GLY A 56 -3.49 -4.31 -1.17
N TRP A 57 -2.68 -3.50 -0.51
CA TRP A 57 -1.24 -3.47 -0.77
C TRP A 57 -0.59 -4.83 -0.52
N ILE A 58 -0.81 -5.40 0.67
CA ILE A 58 -0.16 -6.68 1.02
C ILE A 58 -0.67 -7.84 0.15
N SER A 59 -1.95 -7.86 -0.14
CA SER A 59 -2.55 -8.90 -0.98
C SER A 59 -2.10 -8.81 -2.43
N HIS A 60 -2.06 -7.60 -2.98
CA HIS A 60 -1.68 -7.39 -4.37
C HIS A 60 -0.19 -7.73 -4.60
N LEU A 61 0.68 -7.25 -3.72
CA LEU A 61 2.11 -7.55 -3.82
C LEU A 61 2.37 -9.04 -3.60
N GLY A 62 1.63 -9.68 -2.68
CA GLY A 62 1.73 -11.13 -2.48
C GLY A 62 1.32 -11.92 -3.73
N ALA A 63 0.27 -11.46 -4.42
CA ALA A 63 -0.16 -12.09 -5.67
C ALA A 63 0.93 -11.96 -6.76
N LEU A 64 1.58 -10.80 -6.86
CA LEU A 64 2.68 -10.60 -7.82
C LEU A 64 3.88 -11.48 -7.50
N ALA A 65 4.16 -11.71 -6.24
CA ALA A 65 5.27 -12.58 -5.81
C ALA A 65 4.88 -14.06 -5.82
N ARG A 66 3.60 -14.38 -6.03
CA ARG A 66 3.03 -15.75 -5.96
C ARG A 66 3.30 -16.43 -4.62
N GLN A 67 3.32 -15.65 -3.55
CA GLN A 67 3.45 -16.17 -2.20
C GLN A 67 2.85 -15.18 -1.21
N PRO A 68 2.35 -15.66 -0.07
CA PRO A 68 1.84 -14.75 0.96
C PRO A 68 2.96 -13.83 1.46
N LEU A 69 2.67 -12.54 1.56
CA LEU A 69 3.57 -11.57 2.18
C LEU A 69 3.11 -11.28 3.59
N LYS A 70 4.09 -11.08 4.46
CA LYS A 70 3.87 -10.60 5.82
C LYS A 70 4.48 -9.22 5.93
N ALA A 71 3.74 -8.29 6.52
CA ALA A 71 4.32 -7.01 6.90
C ALA A 71 5.20 -7.21 8.15
N GLU A 72 6.17 -6.34 8.35
CA GLU A 72 6.95 -6.35 9.60
C GLU A 72 6.18 -5.69 10.73
N ARG A 73 5.39 -4.67 10.40
CA ARG A 73 4.62 -3.91 11.36
C ARG A 73 3.49 -3.19 10.63
N VAL A 74 2.35 -3.06 11.30
CA VAL A 74 1.22 -2.27 10.83
C VAL A 74 0.84 -1.30 11.92
N GLU A 75 0.61 -0.04 11.56
CA GLU A 75 0.16 1.00 12.46
C GLU A 75 -1.11 1.63 11.88
N ILE A 76 -2.11 1.84 12.73
CA ILE A 76 -3.43 2.33 12.33
C ILE A 76 -3.84 3.45 13.29
N GLU A 77 -4.36 4.54 12.75
CA GLU A 77 -4.73 5.71 13.55
C GLU A 77 -5.95 5.49 14.45
N TYR A 78 -6.96 4.77 13.96
CA TYR A 78 -8.18 4.61 14.75
C TYR A 78 -7.99 3.63 15.92
N PRO A 79 -8.86 3.70 16.96
CA PRO A 79 -8.75 2.81 18.11
C PRO A 79 -9.01 1.33 17.74
N ALA A 80 -8.43 0.44 18.55
CA ALA A 80 -8.58 -1.00 18.32
C ALA A 80 -10.06 -1.42 18.37
N PRO A 81 -10.55 -2.10 17.29
CA PRO A 81 -11.90 -2.65 17.31
C PRO A 81 -11.95 -3.94 18.15
N PRO A 82 -13.15 -4.43 18.51
CA PRO A 82 -13.27 -5.69 19.25
C PRO A 82 -12.63 -6.89 18.56
N TRP A 83 -12.48 -6.85 17.23
CA TRP A 83 -11.89 -7.93 16.42
C TRP A 83 -10.44 -7.64 16.02
N ALA A 84 -9.72 -6.85 16.80
CA ALA A 84 -8.33 -6.44 16.52
C ALA A 84 -7.39 -7.62 16.24
N GLU A 85 -7.61 -8.77 16.88
CA GLU A 85 -6.80 -9.96 16.67
C GLU A 85 -6.80 -10.46 15.23
N ARG A 86 -7.87 -10.22 14.49
CA ARG A 86 -7.98 -10.61 13.07
C ARG A 86 -7.01 -9.83 12.19
N TYR A 87 -6.67 -8.62 12.60
CA TYR A 87 -5.69 -7.79 11.86
C TYR A 87 -4.30 -8.41 11.94
N GLU A 88 -3.87 -8.84 13.13
CA GLU A 88 -2.58 -9.49 13.29
C GLU A 88 -2.51 -10.81 12.53
N ALA A 89 -3.59 -11.58 12.55
CA ALA A 89 -3.67 -12.82 11.79
C ALA A 89 -3.54 -12.58 10.28
N PHE A 90 -4.21 -11.55 9.77
CA PHE A 90 -4.18 -11.22 8.34
C PHE A 90 -2.82 -10.69 7.90
N PHE A 91 -2.26 -9.73 8.61
CA PHE A 91 -0.98 -9.10 8.22
C PHE A 91 0.24 -9.92 8.62
N GLY A 92 0.08 -10.87 9.52
CA GLY A 92 1.17 -11.74 9.98
C GLY A 92 2.22 -11.03 10.84
N CYS A 93 1.83 -9.95 11.54
CA CYS A 93 2.73 -9.13 12.34
C CYS A 93 1.96 -8.38 13.43
N PRO A 94 2.66 -7.74 14.38
CA PRO A 94 2.00 -6.85 15.35
C PRO A 94 1.30 -5.69 14.66
N VAL A 95 0.09 -5.36 15.11
CA VAL A 95 -0.70 -4.22 14.63
C VAL A 95 -0.94 -3.28 15.80
N GLU A 96 -0.49 -2.03 15.66
CA GLU A 96 -0.68 -0.99 16.67
C GLU A 96 -1.83 -0.06 16.24
N PHE A 97 -2.86 0.03 17.08
CA PHE A 97 -3.97 0.96 16.88
C PHE A 97 -3.71 2.24 17.69
N GLY A 98 -4.38 3.32 17.30
CA GLY A 98 -4.15 4.61 17.95
C GLY A 98 -2.80 5.21 17.63
N ALA A 99 -2.23 4.86 16.50
CA ALA A 99 -0.93 5.35 16.05
C ALA A 99 -1.03 6.72 15.37
N PRO A 100 0.09 7.42 15.17
CA PRO A 100 0.07 8.72 14.47
C PRO A 100 -0.28 8.65 13.00
N THR A 101 -0.09 7.49 12.35
CA THR A 101 -0.32 7.32 10.90
C THR A 101 -0.91 5.95 10.61
N ASN A 102 -1.51 5.81 9.42
CA ASN A 102 -1.87 4.51 8.87
C ASN A 102 -0.73 4.07 7.95
N GLN A 103 -0.02 3.02 8.32
CA GLN A 103 1.12 2.56 7.53
C GLN A 103 1.43 1.10 7.76
N LEU A 104 2.05 0.48 6.76
CA LEU A 104 2.61 -0.85 6.92
C LEU A 104 4.08 -0.86 6.48
N ARG A 105 4.86 -1.71 7.14
CA ARG A 105 6.29 -1.83 6.84
C ARG A 105 6.58 -3.14 6.11
N LEU A 106 7.27 -3.03 4.99
CA LEU A 106 7.82 -4.17 4.27
C LEU A 106 9.32 -4.19 4.46
N SER A 107 9.86 -5.41 4.69
CA SER A 107 11.30 -5.61 4.84
C SER A 107 12.03 -5.51 3.51
N GLN A 108 13.35 -5.32 3.54
CA GLN A 108 14.17 -5.39 2.34
C GLN A 108 14.05 -6.74 1.65
N ALA A 109 13.94 -7.82 2.44
CA ALA A 109 13.76 -9.16 1.89
C ALA A 109 12.47 -9.27 1.07
N SER A 110 11.37 -8.70 1.58
CA SER A 110 10.09 -8.68 0.83
C SER A 110 10.18 -7.83 -0.43
N LEU A 111 10.82 -6.66 -0.34
CA LEU A 111 10.99 -5.78 -1.50
C LEU A 111 11.89 -6.38 -2.58
N ALA A 112 12.80 -7.25 -2.18
CA ALA A 112 13.72 -7.93 -3.10
C ALA A 112 13.07 -9.12 -3.82
N LEU A 113 11.87 -9.55 -3.41
CA LEU A 113 11.19 -10.66 -4.07
C LEU A 113 10.88 -10.32 -5.54
N ALA A 114 10.99 -11.33 -6.39
CA ALA A 114 10.72 -11.17 -7.80
C ALA A 114 9.21 -11.06 -8.05
N ASN A 115 8.86 -10.21 -9.01
CA ASN A 115 7.50 -10.17 -9.55
C ASN A 115 7.41 -11.29 -10.59
N ALA A 116 6.67 -12.36 -10.27
CA ALA A 116 6.55 -13.53 -11.11
C ALA A 116 5.84 -13.25 -12.45
N GLU A 117 5.07 -12.17 -12.52
CA GLU A 117 4.36 -11.75 -13.73
C GLU A 117 5.14 -10.68 -14.52
N HIS A 118 6.36 -10.36 -14.12
CA HIS A 118 7.11 -9.26 -14.72
C HIS A 118 7.54 -9.56 -16.15
N CYS A 119 7.17 -8.64 -17.04
CA CYS A 119 7.63 -8.62 -18.43
C CYS A 119 8.27 -7.24 -18.68
N PRO A 120 9.61 -7.15 -18.76
CA PRO A 120 10.29 -5.84 -18.82
C PRO A 120 9.82 -4.92 -19.94
N SER A 121 9.61 -5.45 -21.14
CA SER A 121 9.17 -4.61 -22.27
C SER A 121 7.75 -4.11 -22.11
N THR A 122 6.83 -4.98 -21.70
CA THR A 122 5.44 -4.59 -21.43
C THR A 122 5.38 -3.62 -20.27
N TRP A 123 6.14 -3.87 -19.20
CA TRP A 123 6.21 -2.99 -18.04
C TRP A 123 6.62 -1.58 -18.45
N SER A 124 7.70 -1.44 -19.23
CA SER A 124 8.18 -0.13 -19.67
C SER A 124 7.16 0.62 -20.50
N GLN A 125 6.50 -0.06 -21.44
CA GLN A 125 5.47 0.54 -22.29
C GLN A 125 4.26 0.99 -21.49
N MET A 126 3.76 0.14 -20.59
CA MET A 126 2.60 0.47 -19.79
C MET A 126 2.89 1.59 -18.79
N LEU A 127 4.08 1.57 -18.19
CA LEU A 127 4.48 2.61 -17.25
C LEU A 127 4.58 3.97 -17.97
N GLU A 128 5.11 4.00 -19.18
CA GLU A 128 5.17 5.23 -19.98
C GLU A 128 3.77 5.77 -20.27
N LEU A 129 2.85 4.91 -20.69
CA LEU A 129 1.46 5.31 -20.94
C LEU A 129 0.79 5.84 -19.67
N CYS A 130 0.97 5.16 -18.56
CA CYS A 130 0.41 5.58 -17.28
C CYS A 130 0.96 6.93 -16.83
N ASN A 131 2.26 7.16 -17.03
CA ASN A 131 2.88 8.44 -16.67
C ASN A 131 2.34 9.58 -17.54
N ARG A 132 2.09 9.34 -18.81
CA ARG A 132 1.46 10.35 -19.69
C ARG A 132 0.06 10.70 -19.22
N GLU A 133 -0.74 9.71 -18.88
CA GLU A 133 -2.08 9.93 -18.36
C GLU A 133 -2.06 10.68 -17.03
N LEU A 134 -1.10 10.36 -16.17
CA LEU A 134 -0.92 11.04 -14.89
C LEU A 134 -0.57 12.52 -15.09
N GLU A 135 0.30 12.82 -16.04
CA GLU A 135 0.64 14.21 -16.39
C GLU A 135 -0.59 14.98 -16.85
N GLN A 136 -1.44 14.37 -17.68
CA GLN A 136 -2.68 15.00 -18.13
C GLN A 136 -3.63 15.30 -16.98
N LEU A 137 -3.76 14.37 -16.03
CA LEU A 137 -4.59 14.59 -14.85
C LEU A 137 -4.10 15.76 -14.00
N THR A 138 -2.79 15.91 -13.86
CA THR A 138 -2.21 16.96 -13.04
C THR A 138 -2.24 18.35 -13.70
N ARG A 139 -2.42 18.40 -15.02
CA ARG A 139 -2.51 19.68 -15.77
C ARG A 139 -3.91 20.29 -15.75
N THR A 140 -4.92 19.53 -15.42
CA THR A 140 -6.29 20.01 -15.31
C THR A 140 -6.68 20.28 -13.88
#